data_5cbc95ed988cba0cfabc6bee2f1def42
#
_entry.id   5cbc95ed988cba0cfabc6bee2f1def42
#
_cell.length_a   1.000
_cell.length_b   1.000
_cell.length_c   1.000
_cell.angle_alpha   90.00
_cell.angle_beta   90.00
_cell.angle_gamma   90.00
#
_symmetry.space_group_name_H-M   'P 1'
#
loop_
_entity.id
_entity.type
_entity.pdbx_description
1 polymer ?
#
loop_
_entity_poly.entity_id
_entity_poly.type
_entity_poly.pdbx_seq_one_letter_code
_entity_poly.pdbx_strand_id
1 'polypeptide(L)'
;QLLQCVALPDTRAAAVERRSDALMRELGLPDAIHSDGGAPFASVGLGRLSRLSLHWLRLGIRLERSRPASPQDNASHERMHRTLKQETTRPPEHNLTAQQRRFDRFRKQFNHERPHEALADRTPAEFYRPSLRPYPRRLEEVCYPGHFERRQINQVGQMRWKAQRLFVGGVFAGETVGLEEIEDGVWSLYFA
;
A
#
# COMPACT_ATOMS: atom_id res chain seq x y z
N GLN A 1 -10.46 8.33 -9.94
CA GLN A 1 -11.51 7.29 -9.86
C GLN A 1 -11.46 6.60 -8.51
N LEU A 2 -12.62 6.25 -7.94
CA LEU A 2 -12.75 5.41 -6.75
C LEU A 2 -12.74 3.94 -7.18
N LEU A 3 -11.61 3.27 -7.05
CA LEU A 3 -11.44 1.90 -7.53
C LEU A 3 -12.18 0.89 -6.64
N GLN A 4 -12.10 1.07 -5.34
CA GLN A 4 -12.71 0.17 -4.37
C GLN A 4 -13.26 0.92 -3.16
N CYS A 5 -14.40 0.48 -2.67
CA CYS A 5 -14.96 0.87 -1.38
C CYS A 5 -15.56 -0.38 -0.74
N VAL A 6 -15.01 -0.82 0.38
CA VAL A 6 -15.33 -2.12 0.98
C VAL A 6 -15.76 -1.97 2.42
N ALA A 7 -16.90 -2.59 2.77
CA ALA A 7 -17.32 -2.78 4.15
C ALA A 7 -16.49 -3.91 4.77
N LEU A 8 -15.54 -3.56 5.62
CA LEU A 8 -14.71 -4.52 6.34
C LEU A 8 -15.23 -4.72 7.76
N PRO A 9 -15.20 -5.95 8.28
CA PRO A 9 -15.54 -6.21 9.68
C PRO A 9 -14.49 -5.61 10.63
N ASP A 10 -13.25 -5.47 10.16
CA ASP A 10 -12.14 -4.85 10.88
C ASP A 10 -11.10 -4.28 9.90
N THR A 11 -10.17 -3.48 10.40
CA THR A 11 -9.09 -2.82 9.64
C THR A 11 -7.75 -3.52 9.78
N ARG A 12 -7.73 -4.82 10.17
CA ARG A 12 -6.47 -5.57 10.30
C ARG A 12 -5.74 -5.70 8.97
N ALA A 13 -4.42 -5.67 9.02
CA ALA A 13 -3.54 -5.69 7.85
C ALA A 13 -3.88 -6.80 6.86
N ALA A 14 -4.15 -8.03 7.34
CA ALA A 14 -4.47 -9.17 6.50
C ALA A 14 -5.79 -9.01 5.69
N ALA A 15 -6.77 -8.28 6.23
CA ALA A 15 -8.01 -8.01 5.48
C ALA A 15 -7.74 -6.98 4.37
N VAL A 16 -6.97 -5.95 4.66
CA VAL A 16 -6.58 -4.91 3.69
C VAL A 16 -5.70 -5.53 2.59
N GLU A 17 -4.71 -6.36 2.95
CA GLU A 17 -3.82 -7.06 1.99
C GLU A 17 -4.62 -7.91 0.99
N ARG A 18 -5.50 -8.79 1.47
CA ARG A 18 -6.34 -9.62 0.59
C ARG A 18 -7.20 -8.79 -0.37
N ARG A 19 -7.68 -7.63 0.07
CA ARG A 19 -8.50 -6.75 -0.76
C ARG A 19 -7.68 -5.98 -1.78
N SER A 20 -6.51 -5.48 -1.39
CA SER A 20 -5.58 -4.82 -2.32
C SER A 20 -5.08 -5.81 -3.38
N ASP A 21 -4.74 -7.03 -3.00
CA ASP A 21 -4.32 -8.07 -3.94
C ASP A 21 -5.41 -8.44 -4.94
N ALA A 22 -6.65 -8.59 -4.48
CA ALA A 22 -7.77 -8.87 -5.37
C ALA A 22 -7.98 -7.74 -6.39
N LEU A 23 -7.88 -6.49 -5.94
CA LEU A 23 -7.97 -5.32 -6.81
C LEU A 23 -6.82 -5.26 -7.82
N MET A 24 -5.60 -5.56 -7.39
CA MET A 24 -4.42 -5.56 -8.25
C MET A 24 -4.42 -6.73 -9.27
N ARG A 25 -5.06 -7.84 -8.94
CA ARG A 25 -5.27 -8.93 -9.92
C ARG A 25 -6.28 -8.55 -10.99
N GLU A 26 -7.27 -7.75 -10.66
CA GLU A 26 -8.30 -7.29 -11.58
C GLU A 26 -7.80 -6.13 -12.46
N LEU A 27 -7.11 -5.15 -11.88
CA LEU A 27 -6.78 -3.88 -12.53
C LEU A 27 -5.31 -3.71 -12.89
N GLY A 28 -4.46 -4.68 -12.54
CA GLY A 28 -3.00 -4.59 -12.67
C GLY A 28 -2.33 -3.87 -11.50
N LEU A 29 -1.00 -3.97 -11.43
CA LEU A 29 -0.18 -3.36 -10.39
C LEU A 29 0.00 -1.86 -10.64
N PRO A 30 -0.26 -0.98 -9.66
CA PRO A 30 0.07 0.43 -9.79
C PRO A 30 1.59 0.63 -9.74
N ASP A 31 2.09 1.75 -10.27
CA ASP A 31 3.50 2.12 -10.16
C ASP A 31 3.85 2.61 -8.76
N ALA A 32 2.89 3.23 -8.09
CA ALA A 32 3.05 3.73 -6.73
C ALA A 32 1.75 3.66 -5.93
N ILE A 33 1.88 3.52 -4.61
CA ILE A 33 0.77 3.65 -3.67
C ILE A 33 1.09 4.79 -2.71
N HIS A 34 0.21 5.79 -2.70
CA HIS A 34 0.25 6.87 -1.73
C HIS A 34 -0.60 6.53 -0.50
N SER A 35 -0.05 6.70 0.70
CA SER A 35 -0.75 6.43 1.96
C SER A 35 -0.47 7.49 3.01
N ASP A 36 -1.34 7.57 4.02
CA ASP A 36 -1.24 8.52 5.14
C ASP A 36 -0.16 8.17 6.16
N GLY A 37 0.56 7.09 5.98
CA GLY A 37 1.60 6.64 6.89
C GLY A 37 1.10 6.10 8.24
N GLY A 38 -0.20 5.89 8.42
CA GLY A 38 -0.80 5.19 9.54
C GLY A 38 -0.84 3.67 9.37
N ALA A 39 -1.21 2.94 10.44
CA ALA A 39 -1.47 1.51 10.34
C ALA A 39 -2.70 1.24 9.47
N PRO A 40 -2.71 0.19 8.62
CA PRO A 40 -1.72 -0.87 8.45
C PRO A 40 -0.60 -0.57 7.43
N PHE A 41 -0.53 0.64 6.88
CA PHE A 41 0.36 1.00 5.77
C PHE A 41 1.79 1.29 6.20
N ALA A 42 1.98 1.72 7.44
CA ALA A 42 3.29 2.00 8.02
C ALA A 42 3.41 1.46 9.46
N SER A 43 4.64 1.43 9.96
CA SER A 43 4.99 1.05 11.34
C SER A 43 5.99 2.04 11.93
N VAL A 44 6.36 1.85 13.19
CA VAL A 44 7.41 2.62 13.88
C VAL A 44 8.81 2.03 13.68
N GLY A 45 8.92 0.87 13.04
CA GLY A 45 10.20 0.19 12.80
C GLY A 45 11.05 0.80 11.71
N LEU A 46 12.15 0.12 11.38
CA LEU A 46 13.11 0.53 10.36
C LEU A 46 12.41 0.82 9.02
N GLY A 47 12.72 1.96 8.42
CA GLY A 47 12.10 2.42 7.17
C GLY A 47 10.59 2.69 7.30
N ARG A 48 10.02 2.62 8.51
CA ARG A 48 8.59 2.72 8.80
C ARG A 48 7.75 1.72 7.99
N LEU A 49 8.32 0.56 7.65
CA LEU A 49 7.66 -0.46 6.85
C LEU A 49 6.74 -1.33 7.72
N SER A 50 5.56 -1.59 7.22
CA SER A 50 4.65 -2.64 7.70
C SER A 50 4.78 -3.88 6.82
N ARG A 51 4.19 -5.01 7.23
CA ARG A 51 4.13 -6.20 6.37
C ARG A 51 3.43 -5.93 5.04
N LEU A 52 2.37 -5.14 5.07
CA LEU A 52 1.63 -4.75 3.87
C LEU A 52 2.50 -3.91 2.93
N SER A 53 3.19 -2.89 3.45
CA SER A 53 4.08 -2.06 2.63
C SER A 53 5.28 -2.86 2.09
N LEU A 54 5.82 -3.80 2.87
CA LEU A 54 6.87 -4.71 2.41
C LEU A 54 6.38 -5.60 1.25
N HIS A 55 5.15 -6.14 1.36
CA HIS A 55 4.52 -6.91 0.29
C HIS A 55 4.38 -6.10 -1.00
N TRP A 56 3.98 -4.84 -0.91
CA TRP A 56 3.89 -3.96 -2.08
C TRP A 56 5.26 -3.66 -2.71
N LEU A 57 6.31 -3.46 -1.90
CA LEU A 57 7.68 -3.35 -2.42
C LEU A 57 8.10 -4.61 -3.18
N ARG A 58 7.77 -5.81 -2.66
CA ARG A 58 8.00 -7.09 -3.35
C ARG A 58 7.27 -7.21 -4.69
N LEU A 59 6.16 -6.51 -4.85
CA LEU A 59 5.42 -6.38 -6.10
C LEU A 59 5.99 -5.30 -7.04
N GLY A 60 7.09 -4.65 -6.66
CA GLY A 60 7.70 -3.56 -7.41
C GLY A 60 6.85 -2.29 -7.41
N ILE A 61 6.09 -2.05 -6.34
CA ILE A 61 5.25 -0.86 -6.18
C ILE A 61 5.99 0.14 -5.29
N ARG A 62 6.17 1.36 -5.76
CA ARG A 62 6.78 2.43 -4.96
C ARG A 62 5.84 2.88 -3.85
N LEU A 63 6.39 3.11 -2.67
CA LEU A 63 5.64 3.63 -1.53
C LEU A 63 5.81 5.15 -1.46
N GLU A 64 4.71 5.85 -1.58
CA GLU A 64 4.64 7.29 -1.39
C GLU A 64 3.86 7.59 -0.12
N ARG A 65 4.39 8.48 0.70
CA ARG A 65 3.75 8.86 1.97
C ARG A 65 3.49 10.35 2.00
N SER A 66 2.33 10.72 2.53
CA SER A 66 2.04 12.12 2.84
C SER A 66 3.11 12.67 3.77
N ARG A 67 3.55 13.89 3.51
CA ARG A 67 4.47 14.59 4.40
C ARG A 67 3.78 14.84 5.73
N PRO A 68 4.50 14.70 6.86
CA PRO A 68 3.94 15.06 8.16
C PRO A 68 3.41 16.50 8.14
N ALA A 69 2.25 16.71 8.75
CA ALA A 69 1.59 18.02 8.86
C ALA A 69 1.31 18.73 7.51
N SER A 70 1.13 17.99 6.42
CA SER A 70 0.81 18.54 5.10
C SER A 70 -0.59 18.07 4.63
N PRO A 71 -1.69 18.60 5.18
CA PRO A 71 -3.05 18.18 4.84
C PRO A 71 -3.38 18.42 3.36
N GLN A 72 -2.74 19.39 2.70
CA GLN A 72 -2.92 19.64 1.27
C GLN A 72 -2.52 18.46 0.39
N ASP A 73 -1.57 17.63 0.81
CA ASP A 73 -1.14 16.45 0.05
C ASP A 73 -2.28 15.40 -0.08
N ASN A 74 -3.26 15.47 0.82
CA ASN A 74 -4.40 14.55 0.89
C ASN A 74 -5.79 15.21 0.74
N ALA A 75 -5.85 16.50 0.46
CA ALA A 75 -7.09 17.27 0.50
C ALA A 75 -8.21 16.71 -0.41
N SER A 76 -7.86 16.20 -1.59
CA SER A 76 -8.82 15.59 -2.51
C SER A 76 -9.36 14.26 -1.96
N HIS A 77 -8.52 13.47 -1.32
CA HIS A 77 -8.88 12.21 -0.70
C HIS A 77 -9.76 12.42 0.53
N GLU A 78 -9.40 13.40 1.38
CA GLU A 78 -10.22 13.78 2.55
C GLU A 78 -11.61 14.28 2.15
N ARG A 79 -11.69 15.07 1.08
CA ARG A 79 -12.96 15.56 0.54
C ARG A 79 -13.85 14.42 0.05
N MET A 80 -13.27 13.49 -0.70
CA MET A 80 -13.96 12.28 -1.15
C MET A 80 -14.42 11.43 0.05
N HIS A 81 -13.57 11.22 1.05
CA HIS A 81 -13.92 10.48 2.28
C HIS A 81 -15.04 11.13 3.08
N ARG A 82 -15.05 12.47 3.15
CA ARG A 82 -16.15 13.22 3.80
C ARG A 82 -17.47 12.95 3.10
N THR A 83 -17.50 13.08 1.77
CA THR A 83 -18.69 12.82 0.96
C THR A 83 -19.15 11.37 1.09
N LEU A 84 -18.21 10.41 0.99
CA LEU A 84 -18.50 9.00 1.20
C LEU A 84 -19.17 8.74 2.56
N LYS A 85 -18.60 9.27 3.65
CA LYS A 85 -19.16 9.11 5.01
C LYS A 85 -20.55 9.72 5.12
N GLN A 86 -20.75 10.91 4.61
CA GLN A 86 -22.05 11.59 4.66
C GLN A 86 -23.14 10.80 3.92
N GLU A 87 -22.83 10.31 2.72
CA GLU A 87 -23.83 9.67 1.88
C GLU A 87 -24.04 8.17 2.19
N THR A 88 -23.07 7.52 2.82
CA THR A 88 -23.14 6.06 2.95
C THR A 88 -23.14 5.53 4.38
N THR A 89 -22.68 6.32 5.36
CA THR A 89 -22.55 5.85 6.75
C THR A 89 -23.33 6.71 7.75
N ARG A 90 -24.19 7.62 7.27
CA ARG A 90 -25.03 8.46 8.12
C ARG A 90 -26.48 8.46 7.65
N PRO A 91 -27.31 7.57 8.22
CA PRO A 91 -26.98 6.48 9.13
C PRO A 91 -26.29 5.31 8.42
N PRO A 92 -25.56 4.45 9.15
CA PRO A 92 -25.01 3.21 8.58
C PRO A 92 -26.14 2.21 8.31
N GLU A 93 -25.88 1.26 7.44
CA GLU A 93 -26.81 0.17 7.16
C GLU A 93 -26.80 -0.90 8.29
N HIS A 94 -27.84 -1.68 8.36
CA HIS A 94 -28.09 -2.65 9.44
C HIS A 94 -27.14 -3.87 9.40
N ASN A 95 -26.46 -4.14 8.29
CA ASN A 95 -25.45 -5.19 8.17
C ASN A 95 -24.42 -4.88 7.07
N LEU A 96 -23.32 -5.65 7.06
CA LEU A 96 -22.22 -5.45 6.10
C LEU A 96 -22.64 -5.64 4.64
N THR A 97 -23.57 -6.54 4.36
CA THR A 97 -24.05 -6.77 2.98
C THR A 97 -24.82 -5.58 2.45
N ALA A 98 -25.72 -5.02 3.25
CA ALA A 98 -26.46 -3.81 2.89
C ALA A 98 -25.51 -2.61 2.77
N GLN A 99 -24.55 -2.48 3.69
CA GLN A 99 -23.53 -1.45 3.65
C GLN A 99 -22.67 -1.55 2.38
N GLN A 100 -22.28 -2.77 1.98
CA GLN A 100 -21.54 -2.98 0.75
C GLN A 100 -22.33 -2.55 -0.49
N ARG A 101 -23.61 -2.90 -0.56
CA ARG A 101 -24.48 -2.46 -1.68
C ARG A 101 -24.60 -0.94 -1.76
N ARG A 102 -24.59 -0.26 -0.61
CA ARG A 102 -24.63 1.21 -0.56
C ARG A 102 -23.28 1.81 -1.04
N PHE A 103 -22.16 1.21 -0.65
CA PHE A 103 -20.84 1.58 -1.15
C PHE A 103 -20.71 1.36 -2.66
N ASP A 104 -21.24 0.26 -3.19
CA ASP A 104 -21.18 -0.05 -4.62
C ASP A 104 -22.01 0.95 -5.44
N ARG A 105 -23.18 1.35 -4.96
CA ARG A 105 -23.97 2.41 -5.58
C ARG A 105 -23.23 3.75 -5.57
N PHE A 106 -22.69 4.13 -4.41
CA PHE A 106 -21.88 5.36 -4.31
C PHE A 106 -20.72 5.35 -5.28
N ARG A 107 -19.94 4.24 -5.33
CA ARG A 107 -18.82 4.08 -6.23
C ARG A 107 -19.23 4.24 -7.70
N LYS A 108 -20.35 3.64 -8.09
CA LYS A 108 -20.90 3.78 -9.44
C LYS A 108 -21.23 5.22 -9.77
N GLN A 109 -22.01 5.87 -8.91
CA GLN A 109 -22.39 7.28 -9.08
C GLN A 109 -21.17 8.20 -9.13
N PHE A 110 -20.23 8.03 -8.19
CA PHE A 110 -19.02 8.84 -8.10
C PHE A 110 -18.17 8.74 -9.36
N ASN A 111 -18.04 7.54 -9.93
CA ASN A 111 -17.17 7.31 -11.08
C ASN A 111 -17.81 7.66 -12.43
N HIS A 112 -19.10 7.45 -12.61
CA HIS A 112 -19.75 7.47 -13.92
C HIS A 112 -20.84 8.54 -14.09
N GLU A 113 -21.36 9.09 -12.99
CA GLU A 113 -22.49 10.00 -13.05
C GLU A 113 -22.16 11.39 -12.49
N ARG A 114 -21.13 11.48 -11.64
CA ARG A 114 -20.80 12.72 -10.92
C ARG A 114 -19.68 13.47 -11.64
N PRO A 115 -19.95 14.67 -12.21
CA PRO A 115 -18.90 15.48 -12.81
C PRO A 115 -18.00 16.08 -11.73
N HIS A 116 -16.73 16.28 -12.07
CA HIS A 116 -15.74 16.86 -11.17
C HIS A 116 -15.10 18.09 -11.82
N GLU A 117 -15.17 19.22 -11.15
CA GLU A 117 -14.58 20.49 -11.61
C GLU A 117 -13.09 20.33 -11.97
N ALA A 118 -12.31 19.62 -11.12
CA ALA A 118 -10.90 19.32 -11.38
C ALA A 118 -10.66 18.45 -12.64
N LEU A 119 -11.70 17.89 -13.23
CA LEU A 119 -11.67 17.11 -14.46
C LEU A 119 -12.45 17.80 -15.60
N ALA A 120 -12.57 19.12 -15.54
CA ALA A 120 -13.35 19.90 -16.50
C ALA A 120 -14.79 19.37 -16.64
N ASP A 121 -15.45 19.14 -15.50
CA ASP A 121 -16.82 18.64 -15.37
C ASP A 121 -17.08 17.27 -16.03
N ARG A 122 -16.02 16.50 -16.22
CA ARG A 122 -16.11 15.11 -16.70
C ARG A 122 -16.06 14.13 -15.56
N THR A 123 -16.43 12.89 -15.84
CA THR A 123 -16.46 11.83 -14.83
C THR A 123 -15.10 11.15 -14.66
N PRO A 124 -14.76 10.65 -13.44
CA PRO A 124 -13.48 9.97 -13.22
C PRO A 124 -13.24 8.74 -14.09
N ALA A 125 -14.31 8.04 -14.49
CA ALA A 125 -14.22 6.84 -15.32
C ALA A 125 -13.69 7.12 -16.72
N GLU A 126 -13.90 8.32 -17.26
CA GLU A 126 -13.43 8.71 -18.58
C GLU A 126 -11.89 8.79 -18.65
N PHE A 127 -11.24 9.10 -17.53
CA PHE A 127 -9.79 9.28 -17.45
C PHE A 127 -9.04 8.03 -16.99
N TYR A 128 -9.71 7.15 -16.25
CA TYR A 128 -9.04 5.99 -15.70
C TYR A 128 -8.65 4.98 -16.78
N ARG A 129 -7.44 4.46 -16.64
CA ARG A 129 -6.96 3.32 -17.41
C ARG A 129 -6.36 2.29 -16.45
N PRO A 130 -6.73 1.01 -16.55
CA PRO A 130 -6.09 -0.06 -15.81
C PRO A 130 -4.59 -0.10 -16.08
N SER A 131 -3.81 -0.57 -15.12
CA SER A 131 -2.39 -0.78 -15.30
C SER A 131 -2.14 -1.96 -16.26
N LEU A 132 -1.11 -1.81 -17.09
CA LEU A 132 -0.63 -2.90 -17.97
C LEU A 132 0.33 -3.86 -17.24
N ARG A 133 0.72 -3.58 -16.01
CA ARG A 133 1.57 -4.43 -15.19
C ARG A 133 0.73 -5.54 -14.55
N PRO A 134 0.85 -6.80 -14.97
CA PRO A 134 0.02 -7.88 -14.42
C PRO A 134 0.45 -8.23 -12.98
N TYR A 135 -0.49 -8.70 -12.18
CA TYR A 135 -0.17 -9.28 -10.88
C TYR A 135 0.59 -10.61 -11.09
N PRO A 136 1.80 -10.80 -10.52
CA PRO A 136 2.62 -11.97 -10.78
C PRO A 136 2.00 -13.24 -10.15
N ARG A 137 2.14 -14.36 -10.82
CA ARG A 137 1.72 -15.68 -10.28
C ARG A 137 2.57 -16.09 -9.07
N ARG A 138 3.83 -15.69 -9.06
CA ARG A 138 4.80 -15.93 -7.98
C ARG A 138 5.64 -14.66 -7.80
N LEU A 139 5.87 -14.28 -6.55
CA LEU A 139 6.82 -13.20 -6.25
C LEU A 139 8.23 -13.67 -6.64
N GLU A 140 8.91 -12.85 -7.41
CA GLU A 140 10.31 -13.08 -7.77
C GLU A 140 11.21 -12.93 -6.56
N GLU A 141 12.32 -13.63 -6.56
CA GLU A 141 13.35 -13.41 -5.56
C GLU A 141 13.99 -12.04 -5.78
N VAL A 142 14.25 -11.34 -4.67
CA VAL A 142 14.92 -10.04 -4.74
C VAL A 142 16.37 -10.28 -5.18
N CYS A 143 16.71 -9.68 -6.31
CA CYS A 143 18.07 -9.73 -6.84
C CYS A 143 18.83 -8.47 -6.43
N TYR A 144 20.06 -8.66 -5.99
CA TYR A 144 20.97 -7.57 -5.63
C TYR A 144 22.17 -7.57 -6.56
N PRO A 145 22.79 -6.39 -6.85
CA PRO A 145 24.05 -6.31 -7.58
C PRO A 145 25.12 -7.23 -6.97
N GLY A 146 26.04 -7.74 -7.80
CA GLY A 146 27.02 -8.73 -7.37
C GLY A 146 28.00 -8.26 -6.29
N HIS A 147 28.17 -6.95 -6.12
CA HIS A 147 29.02 -6.35 -5.07
C HIS A 147 28.30 -6.21 -3.71
N PHE A 148 26.97 -6.45 -3.66
CA PHE A 148 26.23 -6.42 -2.40
C PHE A 148 26.44 -7.71 -1.61
N GLU A 149 26.65 -7.58 -0.31
CA GLU A 149 26.58 -8.72 0.59
C GLU A 149 25.12 -9.07 0.91
N ARG A 150 24.68 -10.28 0.56
CA ARG A 150 23.32 -10.73 0.84
C ARG A 150 23.24 -11.38 2.22
N ARG A 151 22.22 -11.03 3.00
CA ARG A 151 21.93 -11.63 4.31
C ARG A 151 20.48 -11.99 4.46
N GLN A 152 20.24 -13.19 4.96
CA GLN A 152 18.89 -13.65 5.31
C GLN A 152 18.54 -13.17 6.72
N ILE A 153 17.34 -12.66 6.87
CA ILE A 153 16.75 -12.29 8.16
C ILE A 153 16.02 -13.50 8.73
N ASN A 154 16.33 -13.87 9.98
CA ASN A 154 15.68 -14.99 10.65
C ASN A 154 14.24 -14.65 11.09
N GLN A 155 13.53 -15.64 11.64
CA GLN A 155 12.12 -15.49 12.03
C GLN A 155 11.86 -14.47 13.16
N VAL A 156 12.90 -14.06 13.87
CA VAL A 156 12.81 -13.02 14.92
C VAL A 156 13.31 -11.63 14.45
N GLY A 157 13.53 -11.47 13.14
CA GLY A 157 13.92 -10.18 12.57
C GLY A 157 15.40 -9.82 12.72
N GLN A 158 16.27 -10.81 12.91
CA GLN A 158 17.71 -10.62 13.08
C GLN A 158 18.49 -11.19 11.90
N MET A 159 19.61 -10.55 11.55
CA MET A 159 20.61 -11.10 10.64
C MET A 159 21.93 -11.32 11.36
N ARG A 160 22.75 -12.26 10.87
CA ARG A 160 24.15 -12.40 11.26
C ARG A 160 24.99 -11.45 10.42
N TRP A 161 25.68 -10.54 11.11
CA TRP A 161 26.57 -9.58 10.49
C TRP A 161 27.94 -9.60 11.16
N LYS A 162 28.97 -10.00 10.41
CA LYS A 162 30.31 -10.26 10.98
C LYS A 162 30.17 -11.26 12.14
N ALA A 163 30.64 -10.96 13.32
CA ALA A 163 30.55 -11.83 14.49
C ALA A 163 29.31 -11.59 15.37
N GLN A 164 28.41 -10.68 14.97
CA GLN A 164 27.28 -10.24 15.80
C GLN A 164 25.93 -10.60 15.17
N ARG A 165 24.87 -10.56 15.99
CA ARG A 165 23.48 -10.59 15.54
C ARG A 165 22.91 -9.18 15.64
N LEU A 166 22.46 -8.66 14.50
CA LEU A 166 21.82 -7.34 14.42
C LEU A 166 20.31 -7.50 14.24
N PHE A 167 19.54 -6.80 15.05
CA PHE A 167 18.11 -6.73 14.88
C PHE A 167 17.77 -5.71 13.78
N VAL A 168 17.14 -6.17 12.71
CA VAL A 168 16.71 -5.32 11.58
C VAL A 168 15.25 -4.94 11.73
N GLY A 169 14.42 -5.88 12.18
CA GLY A 169 12.99 -5.67 12.41
C GLY A 169 12.17 -6.90 12.07
N GLY A 170 11.18 -7.20 12.88
CA GLY A 170 10.30 -8.37 12.71
C GLY A 170 9.52 -8.35 11.39
N VAL A 171 9.34 -7.19 10.77
CA VAL A 171 8.70 -7.05 9.46
C VAL A 171 9.48 -7.75 8.36
N PHE A 172 10.80 -7.82 8.47
CA PHE A 172 11.69 -8.47 7.51
C PHE A 172 11.91 -9.97 7.76
N ALA A 173 11.20 -10.56 8.72
CA ALA A 173 11.38 -11.98 9.05
C ALA A 173 11.20 -12.89 7.82
N GLY A 174 12.23 -13.68 7.51
CA GLY A 174 12.27 -14.56 6.34
C GLY A 174 12.72 -13.91 5.04
N GLU A 175 12.96 -12.59 5.04
CA GLU A 175 13.40 -11.87 3.85
C GLU A 175 14.93 -11.90 3.70
N THR A 176 15.38 -11.68 2.47
CA THR A 176 16.80 -11.44 2.16
C THR A 176 17.02 -9.96 1.91
N VAL A 177 18.05 -9.40 2.50
CA VAL A 177 18.47 -8.00 2.32
C VAL A 177 19.83 -7.92 1.65
N GLY A 178 20.07 -6.84 0.91
CA GLY A 178 21.38 -6.47 0.38
C GLY A 178 22.08 -5.48 1.29
N LEU A 179 23.37 -5.61 1.43
CA LEU A 179 24.23 -4.70 2.18
C LEU A 179 25.32 -4.19 1.26
N GLU A 180 25.51 -2.88 1.23
CA GLU A 180 26.55 -2.21 0.47
C GLU A 180 27.39 -1.35 1.39
N GLU A 181 28.71 -1.44 1.29
CA GLU A 181 29.60 -0.52 1.97
C GLU A 181 29.66 0.79 1.19
N ILE A 182 29.15 1.85 1.76
CA ILE A 182 29.08 3.17 1.13
C ILE A 182 30.25 4.07 1.52
N GLU A 183 30.86 3.82 2.67
CA GLU A 183 32.06 4.47 3.19
C GLU A 183 32.81 3.45 4.07
N ASP A 184 34.05 3.71 4.42
CA ASP A 184 34.84 2.81 5.27
C ASP A 184 34.13 2.48 6.58
N GLY A 185 33.70 1.23 6.70
CA GLY A 185 32.94 0.72 7.85
C GLY A 185 31.47 1.12 7.92
N VAL A 186 30.95 1.95 6.98
CA VAL A 186 29.55 2.39 6.94
C VAL A 186 28.80 1.60 5.88
N TRP A 187 27.75 0.91 6.32
CA TRP A 187 26.99 0.01 5.47
C TRP A 187 25.54 0.45 5.34
N SER A 188 25.03 0.46 4.12
CA SER A 188 23.63 0.66 3.83
C SER A 188 22.91 -0.67 3.64
N LEU A 189 21.71 -0.75 4.17
CA LEU A 189 20.82 -1.91 4.01
C LEU A 189 19.73 -1.59 2.97
N TYR A 190 19.62 -2.45 1.98
CA TYR A 190 18.65 -2.35 0.89
C TYR A 190 17.65 -3.51 0.93
N PHE A 191 16.41 -3.21 0.56
CA PHE A 191 15.36 -4.20 0.39
C PHE A 191 14.51 -3.88 -0.83
N ALA A 192 14.38 -4.86 -1.76
CA ALA A 192 13.60 -4.86 -3.01
C ALA A 192 13.95 -3.73 -4.01
#